data_ad702e4c89c2986dad61d5397fe3d5a8
#
_entry.id   ad702e4c89c2986dad61d5397fe3d5a8
#
_cell.length_a   1.000
_cell.length_b   1.000
_cell.length_c   1.000
_cell.angle_alpha   90.00
_cell.angle_beta   90.00
_cell.angle_gamma   90.00
#
_symmetry.space_group_name_H-M   'P 1'
#
loop_
_entity.id
_entity.type
_entity.pdbx_description
1 polymer ?
#
loop_
_entity_poly.entity_id
_entity_poly.type
_entity_poly.pdbx_seq_one_letter_code
_entity_poly.pdbx_strand_id
1 'polypeptide(L)'
;MTPIHSARNASALRLLMSAPNENVLIIRRELFDQLGSFQGLNFQPQKYLDAFLSRGNNFFLPRPEAEINPAYKQIIPYALIAFENKLAYYVRGKKAGEQRLVAKGSIGIGGHMNETDESLFAMDEQAYRAGVEREVNEEINIDTAFEDRIVALLNDDTTEVGRVHLGIVHVFKLAEPKVEKREAMITGLTFLAKKELLARRETMETWSQICLDSLDRLLL
;
A
#
# COMPACT_ATOMS: atom_id res chain seq x y z
N MET A 1 -6.25 -9.62 41.80
CA MET A 1 -6.92 -9.13 40.58
C MET A 1 -6.15 -7.91 40.07
N THR A 2 -5.31 -8.08 39.09
CA THR A 2 -4.39 -7.05 38.56
C THR A 2 -4.97 -6.52 37.24
N PRO A 3 -4.94 -5.21 36.96
CA PRO A 3 -5.67 -4.60 35.85
C PRO A 3 -4.89 -4.79 34.52
N ILE A 4 -5.40 -5.66 33.66
CA ILE A 4 -4.90 -5.90 32.28
C ILE A 4 -5.33 -4.79 31.31
N HIS A 5 -6.14 -3.82 31.73
CA HIS A 5 -6.68 -2.78 30.84
C HIS A 5 -5.75 -1.58 30.56
N SER A 6 -4.66 -1.40 31.33
CA SER A 6 -3.81 -0.20 31.24
C SER A 6 -2.79 -0.23 30.08
N ALA A 7 -2.30 -1.41 29.70
CA ALA A 7 -1.23 -1.51 28.70
C ALA A 7 -1.74 -1.34 27.24
N ARG A 8 -2.97 -1.76 26.94
CA ARG A 8 -3.58 -1.61 25.61
C ARG A 8 -3.87 -0.14 25.26
N ASN A 9 -4.34 0.64 26.22
CA ASN A 9 -4.62 2.07 26.00
C ASN A 9 -3.35 2.91 25.82
N ALA A 10 -2.25 2.56 26.48
CA ALA A 10 -0.97 3.27 26.33
C ALA A 10 -0.32 3.02 24.96
N SER A 11 -0.48 1.82 24.40
CA SER A 11 0.03 1.48 23.07
C SER A 11 -0.76 2.19 21.96
N ALA A 12 -2.11 2.22 22.07
CA ALA A 12 -2.97 2.93 21.14
C ALA A 12 -2.73 4.45 21.18
N LEU A 13 -2.58 5.02 22.40
CA LEU A 13 -2.29 6.45 22.56
C LEU A 13 -0.91 6.83 21.99
N ARG A 14 0.06 5.94 22.06
CA ARG A 14 1.40 6.15 21.48
C ARG A 14 1.41 6.06 19.96
N LEU A 15 0.56 5.23 19.35
CA LEU A 15 0.32 5.18 17.90
C LEU A 15 -0.34 6.49 17.41
N LEU A 16 -1.35 6.99 18.12
CA LEU A 16 -2.03 8.25 17.81
C LEU A 16 -1.09 9.47 17.79
N MET A 17 0.00 9.43 18.58
CA MET A 17 0.98 10.54 18.64
C MET A 17 2.08 10.45 17.58
N SER A 18 2.19 9.34 16.83
CA SER A 18 3.25 9.11 15.83
C SER A 18 2.74 9.17 14.38
N ALA A 19 1.44 9.14 14.15
CA ALA A 19 0.86 9.26 12.81
C ALA A 19 0.88 10.73 12.35
N PRO A 20 1.21 11.02 11.08
CA PRO A 20 1.05 12.35 10.52
C PRO A 20 -0.37 12.86 10.71
N ASN A 21 -0.52 14.17 10.95
CA ASN A 21 -1.83 14.82 11.08
C ASN A 21 -2.38 15.09 9.66
N GLU A 22 -2.76 14.02 8.97
CA GLU A 22 -3.33 14.02 7.64
C GLU A 22 -4.65 13.24 7.61
N ASN A 23 -5.54 13.58 6.70
CA ASN A 23 -6.72 12.79 6.40
C ASN A 23 -6.39 11.80 5.28
N VAL A 24 -6.83 10.56 5.43
CA VAL A 24 -6.54 9.46 4.51
C VAL A 24 -7.82 8.94 3.86
N LEU A 25 -7.72 8.51 2.61
CA LEU A 25 -8.83 7.95 1.85
C LEU A 25 -9.25 6.60 2.42
N ILE A 26 -10.52 6.50 2.75
CA ILE A 26 -11.11 5.27 3.28
C ILE A 26 -12.38 4.86 2.53
N ILE A 27 -12.72 3.58 2.63
CA ILE A 27 -14.03 3.02 2.34
C ILE A 27 -14.59 2.36 3.61
N ARG A 28 -15.91 2.20 3.67
CA ARG A 28 -16.53 1.39 4.72
C ARG A 28 -16.17 -0.08 4.54
N ARG A 29 -15.82 -0.77 5.60
CA ARG A 29 -15.59 -2.22 5.59
C ARG A 29 -16.82 -2.97 5.08
N GLU A 30 -18.02 -2.52 5.46
CA GLU A 30 -19.29 -3.08 5.00
C GLU A 30 -19.41 -3.11 3.47
N LEU A 31 -18.98 -2.06 2.76
CA LEU A 31 -18.97 -2.03 1.30
C LEU A 31 -18.07 -3.14 0.73
N PHE A 32 -16.87 -3.30 1.30
CA PHE A 32 -15.95 -4.36 0.89
C PHE A 32 -16.56 -5.75 1.11
N ASP A 33 -17.22 -5.96 2.25
CA ASP A 33 -17.87 -7.23 2.58
C ASP A 33 -19.06 -7.53 1.66
N GLN A 34 -19.88 -6.54 1.31
CA GLN A 34 -21.00 -6.67 0.36
C GLN A 34 -20.53 -7.02 -1.07
N LEU A 35 -19.39 -6.51 -1.50
CA LEU A 35 -18.79 -6.85 -2.79
C LEU A 35 -18.14 -8.24 -2.80
N GLY A 36 -18.01 -8.88 -1.65
CA GLY A 36 -17.36 -10.17 -1.44
C GLY A 36 -15.91 -9.98 -0.99
N SER A 37 -15.69 -9.83 0.33
CA SER A 37 -14.36 -9.75 0.92
C SER A 37 -13.53 -11.01 0.62
N PHE A 38 -12.22 -10.84 0.55
CA PHE A 38 -11.27 -11.90 0.24
C PHE A 38 -10.01 -11.75 1.10
N GLN A 39 -9.18 -12.79 1.12
CA GLN A 39 -7.84 -12.79 1.73
C GLN A 39 -6.80 -13.02 0.64
N GLY A 40 -5.67 -12.31 0.70
CA GLY A 40 -4.61 -12.34 -0.31
C GLY A 40 -4.92 -11.45 -1.51
N LEU A 41 -4.69 -11.94 -2.73
CA LEU A 41 -4.89 -11.19 -3.97
C LEU A 41 -6.21 -11.52 -4.65
N ASN A 42 -6.90 -10.49 -5.13
CA ASN A 42 -8.04 -10.60 -6.04
C ASN A 42 -7.68 -9.97 -7.39
N PHE A 43 -7.72 -10.78 -8.46
CA PHE A 43 -7.34 -10.39 -9.81
C PHE A 43 -8.52 -9.88 -10.66
N GLN A 44 -9.59 -9.45 -10.02
CA GLN A 44 -10.74 -8.79 -10.64
C GLN A 44 -10.91 -7.38 -10.04
N PRO A 45 -9.90 -6.50 -10.15
CA PRO A 45 -9.91 -5.21 -9.45
C PRO A 45 -11.06 -4.32 -9.89
N GLN A 46 -11.44 -4.34 -11.18
CA GLN A 46 -12.44 -3.44 -11.74
C GLN A 46 -13.79 -3.51 -11.01
N LYS A 47 -14.23 -4.73 -10.66
CA LYS A 47 -15.47 -4.94 -9.89
C LYS A 47 -15.54 -4.11 -8.60
N TYR A 48 -14.38 -3.94 -7.95
CA TYR A 48 -14.29 -3.21 -6.68
C TYR A 48 -14.02 -1.73 -6.90
N LEU A 49 -13.15 -1.39 -7.86
CA LEU A 49 -12.76 -0.01 -8.14
C LEU A 49 -13.95 0.85 -8.57
N ASP A 50 -14.82 0.31 -9.42
CA ASP A 50 -16.06 1.00 -9.84
C ASP A 50 -16.91 1.39 -8.63
N ALA A 51 -16.98 0.54 -7.62
CA ALA A 51 -17.69 0.82 -6.39
C ALA A 51 -16.90 1.74 -5.43
N PHE A 52 -15.62 1.48 -5.23
CA PHE A 52 -14.80 2.23 -4.28
C PHE A 52 -14.61 3.70 -4.70
N LEU A 53 -14.41 3.95 -6.00
CA LEU A 53 -14.22 5.29 -6.55
C LEU A 53 -15.54 5.98 -6.93
N SER A 54 -16.68 5.31 -6.72
CA SER A 54 -17.98 5.96 -6.88
C SER A 54 -18.24 6.99 -5.79
N ARG A 55 -18.83 8.12 -6.19
CA ARG A 55 -19.15 9.21 -5.26
C ARG A 55 -20.03 8.73 -4.09
N GLY A 56 -19.62 9.07 -2.87
CA GLY A 56 -20.31 8.71 -1.63
C GLY A 56 -19.90 7.36 -1.03
N ASN A 57 -19.11 6.56 -1.75
CA ASN A 57 -18.57 5.29 -1.25
C ASN A 57 -17.18 5.43 -0.62
N ASN A 58 -16.49 6.52 -0.90
CA ASN A 58 -15.21 6.87 -0.31
C ASN A 58 -15.27 8.24 0.35
N PHE A 59 -14.43 8.48 1.33
CA PHE A 59 -14.30 9.74 2.05
C PHE A 59 -12.97 9.80 2.80
N PHE A 60 -12.65 10.97 3.35
CA PHE A 60 -11.42 11.17 4.10
C PHE A 60 -11.70 11.13 5.61
N LEU A 61 -10.79 10.49 6.36
CA LEU A 61 -10.83 10.38 7.81
C LEU A 61 -9.45 10.71 8.38
N PRO A 62 -9.36 11.37 9.56
CA PRO A 62 -8.07 11.56 10.22
C PRO A 62 -7.31 10.24 10.37
N ARG A 63 -6.08 10.19 9.89
CA ARG A 63 -5.26 8.96 9.89
C ARG A 63 -5.18 8.29 11.25
N PRO A 64 -5.00 9.01 12.39
CA PRO A 64 -4.99 8.36 13.70
C PRO A 64 -6.28 7.60 14.05
N GLU A 65 -7.42 8.06 13.53
CA GLU A 65 -8.71 7.38 13.69
C GLU A 65 -8.82 6.17 12.77
N ALA A 66 -8.43 6.32 11.49
CA ALA A 66 -8.46 5.25 10.50
C ALA A 66 -7.57 4.06 10.88
N GLU A 67 -6.40 4.31 11.48
CA GLU A 67 -5.42 3.29 11.89
C GLU A 67 -5.90 2.33 12.99
N ILE A 68 -6.93 2.70 13.74
CA ILE A 68 -7.43 1.92 14.87
C ILE A 68 -8.87 1.44 14.68
N ASN A 69 -9.54 1.83 13.59
CA ASN A 69 -10.96 1.57 13.40
C ASN A 69 -11.22 0.55 12.28
N PRO A 70 -11.46 -0.74 12.60
CA PRO A 70 -11.66 -1.81 11.61
C PRO A 70 -13.01 -1.71 10.87
N ALA A 71 -13.86 -0.74 11.18
CA ALA A 71 -15.06 -0.44 10.40
C ALA A 71 -14.73 0.20 9.03
N TYR A 72 -13.46 0.55 8.81
CA TYR A 72 -12.97 1.17 7.60
C TYR A 72 -11.77 0.42 7.02
N LYS A 73 -11.55 0.59 5.71
CA LYS A 73 -10.33 0.20 5.00
C LYS A 73 -9.71 1.43 4.37
N GLN A 74 -8.46 1.73 4.72
CA GLN A 74 -7.64 2.75 4.06
C GLN A 74 -7.22 2.23 2.69
N ILE A 75 -7.44 3.00 1.65
CA ILE A 75 -7.03 2.66 0.28
C ILE A 75 -5.57 3.02 0.09
N ILE A 76 -4.76 2.02 -0.20
CA ILE A 76 -3.32 2.14 -0.37
C ILE A 76 -2.93 1.73 -1.79
N PRO A 77 -2.48 2.63 -2.67
CA PRO A 77 -1.77 2.22 -3.87
C PRO A 77 -0.51 1.45 -3.48
N TYR A 78 -0.27 0.32 -4.14
CA TYR A 78 0.88 -0.54 -3.92
C TYR A 78 1.54 -0.85 -5.25
N ALA A 79 2.54 -0.05 -5.65
CA ALA A 79 3.16 -0.07 -6.95
C ALA A 79 4.37 -1.02 -6.98
N LEU A 80 4.29 -2.06 -7.79
CA LEU A 80 5.39 -2.95 -8.15
C LEU A 80 6.13 -2.35 -9.35
N ILE A 81 7.39 -1.99 -9.18
CA ILE A 81 8.20 -1.40 -10.25
C ILE A 81 8.93 -2.51 -10.97
N ALA A 82 8.55 -2.78 -12.23
CA ALA A 82 9.03 -3.89 -13.03
C ALA A 82 9.89 -3.43 -14.20
N PHE A 83 11.01 -4.10 -14.42
CA PHE A 83 11.82 -3.99 -15.63
C PHE A 83 12.19 -5.38 -16.13
N GLU A 84 11.78 -5.72 -17.36
CA GLU A 84 11.90 -7.09 -17.90
C GLU A 84 11.29 -8.11 -16.90
N ASN A 85 12.09 -9.11 -16.48
CA ASN A 85 11.71 -10.17 -15.56
C ASN A 85 12.16 -9.88 -14.10
N LYS A 86 12.41 -8.62 -13.76
CA LYS A 86 12.88 -8.19 -12.43
C LYS A 86 11.93 -7.19 -11.82
N LEU A 87 11.91 -7.15 -10.48
CA LEU A 87 11.23 -6.12 -9.70
C LEU A 87 12.23 -5.29 -8.89
N ALA A 88 11.91 -4.02 -8.70
CA ALA A 88 12.57 -3.21 -7.71
C ALA A 88 12.36 -3.83 -6.32
N TYR A 89 13.44 -3.94 -5.58
CA TYR A 89 13.48 -4.41 -4.20
C TYR A 89 14.26 -3.40 -3.37
N TYR A 90 13.80 -3.14 -2.17
CA TYR A 90 14.51 -2.28 -1.21
C TYR A 90 14.30 -2.75 0.22
N VAL A 91 15.06 -2.20 1.16
CA VAL A 91 14.89 -2.45 2.59
C VAL A 91 14.43 -1.16 3.27
N ARG A 92 13.39 -1.24 4.09
CA ARG A 92 12.85 -0.10 4.84
C ARG A 92 13.82 0.35 5.92
N GLY A 93 14.24 1.61 5.85
CA GLY A 93 15.18 2.22 6.80
C GLY A 93 14.55 2.51 8.17
N LYS A 94 15.39 2.82 9.15
CA LYS A 94 14.99 3.05 10.56
C LYS A 94 14.08 4.26 10.81
N LYS A 95 13.93 5.17 9.86
CA LYS A 95 13.07 6.36 9.96
C LYS A 95 11.67 6.15 9.37
N ALA A 96 11.34 4.92 8.90
CA ALA A 96 10.02 4.62 8.39
C ALA A 96 8.95 4.88 9.46
N GLY A 97 7.86 5.55 9.09
CA GLY A 97 6.77 5.91 10.01
C GLY A 97 6.15 4.67 10.69
N GLU A 98 6.10 3.55 9.99
CA GLU A 98 5.66 2.24 10.52
C GLU A 98 6.88 1.46 11.07
N GLN A 99 7.13 1.60 12.36
CA GLN A 99 8.27 0.96 13.03
C GLN A 99 8.30 -0.58 12.92
N ARG A 100 7.13 -1.22 12.74
CA ARG A 100 7.01 -2.68 12.57
C ARG A 100 7.58 -3.18 11.26
N LEU A 101 7.72 -2.31 10.26
CA LEU A 101 8.28 -2.63 8.95
C LEU A 101 9.78 -2.29 8.80
N VAL A 102 10.39 -1.71 9.84
CA VAL A 102 11.82 -1.36 9.83
C VAL A 102 12.68 -2.61 9.59
N ALA A 103 13.65 -2.49 8.69
CA ALA A 103 14.53 -3.55 8.21
C ALA A 103 13.84 -4.71 7.47
N LYS A 104 12.53 -4.60 7.16
CA LYS A 104 11.85 -5.52 6.25
C LYS A 104 12.15 -5.18 4.80
N GLY A 105 12.34 -6.21 3.99
CA GLY A 105 12.38 -6.06 2.54
C GLY A 105 11.01 -5.74 1.97
N SER A 106 10.97 -4.93 0.91
CA SER A 106 9.76 -4.64 0.15
C SER A 106 10.00 -4.68 -1.35
N ILE A 107 8.97 -5.08 -2.10
CA ILE A 107 8.92 -5.01 -3.57
C ILE A 107 7.86 -4.01 -4.05
N GLY A 108 7.12 -3.38 -3.14
CA GLY A 108 6.09 -2.40 -3.47
C GLY A 108 6.35 -1.05 -2.83
N ILE A 109 6.11 -0.01 -3.60
CA ILE A 109 6.04 1.38 -3.18
C ILE A 109 4.59 1.70 -2.88
N GLY A 110 4.29 2.27 -1.72
CA GLY A 110 2.91 2.59 -1.39
C GLY A 110 2.79 3.57 -0.25
N GLY A 111 1.74 4.38 -0.29
CA GLY A 111 1.47 5.40 0.70
C GLY A 111 -0.03 5.70 0.83
N HIS A 112 -0.39 6.70 1.62
CA HIS A 112 -1.78 7.05 1.86
C HIS A 112 -2.27 8.08 0.85
N MET A 113 -3.38 7.78 0.22
CA MET A 113 -4.14 8.79 -0.53
C MET A 113 -4.67 9.82 0.46
N ASN A 114 -4.45 11.10 0.18
CA ASN A 114 -4.84 12.19 1.07
C ASN A 114 -5.74 13.24 0.37
N GLU A 115 -6.26 14.22 1.13
CA GLU A 115 -7.19 15.23 0.61
C GLU A 115 -6.63 16.05 -0.54
N THR A 116 -5.30 16.19 -0.67
CA THR A 116 -4.70 16.97 -1.77
C THR A 116 -4.78 16.26 -3.10
N ASP A 117 -5.05 14.96 -3.10
CA ASP A 117 -5.27 14.14 -4.29
C ASP A 117 -6.70 14.28 -4.83
N GLU A 118 -7.64 14.81 -4.00
CA GLU A 118 -9.04 14.95 -4.38
C GLU A 118 -9.21 16.03 -5.46
N SER A 119 -9.99 15.71 -6.49
CA SER A 119 -10.50 16.72 -7.39
C SER A 119 -11.61 17.52 -6.70
N LEU A 120 -11.96 18.72 -7.20
CA LEU A 120 -12.98 19.62 -6.61
C LEU A 120 -14.34 18.96 -6.30
N PHE A 121 -14.58 17.72 -6.71
CA PHE A 121 -15.90 17.08 -6.63
C PHE A 121 -15.93 15.70 -5.98
N ALA A 122 -14.85 14.91 -6.02
CA ALA A 122 -14.72 13.60 -5.36
C ALA A 122 -13.37 12.94 -5.69
N MET A 123 -13.00 11.89 -4.94
CA MET A 123 -11.95 10.95 -5.35
C MET A 123 -12.53 10.07 -6.46
N ASP A 124 -12.28 10.45 -7.70
CA ASP A 124 -12.56 9.66 -8.89
C ASP A 124 -11.30 8.93 -9.39
N GLU A 125 -11.40 8.19 -10.49
CA GLU A 125 -10.27 7.44 -11.04
C GLU A 125 -9.10 8.35 -11.45
N GLN A 126 -9.37 9.55 -11.97
CA GLN A 126 -8.33 10.48 -12.39
C GLN A 126 -7.58 11.04 -11.18
N ALA A 127 -8.31 11.46 -10.14
CA ALA A 127 -7.72 11.93 -8.89
C ALA A 127 -6.93 10.82 -8.20
N TYR A 128 -7.47 9.60 -8.19
CA TYR A 128 -6.76 8.42 -7.67
C TYR A 128 -5.42 8.19 -8.40
N ARG A 129 -5.40 8.19 -9.73
CA ARG A 129 -4.15 7.99 -10.51
C ARG A 129 -3.13 9.08 -10.24
N ALA A 130 -3.55 10.35 -10.14
CA ALA A 130 -2.65 11.46 -9.78
C ALA A 130 -2.03 11.25 -8.39
N GLY A 131 -2.82 10.79 -7.41
CA GLY A 131 -2.31 10.46 -6.09
C GLY A 131 -1.32 9.29 -6.09
N VAL A 132 -1.56 8.25 -6.90
CA VAL A 132 -0.61 7.14 -7.09
C VAL A 132 0.74 7.65 -7.60
N GLU A 133 0.72 8.50 -8.63
CA GLU A 133 1.94 9.11 -9.19
C GLU A 133 2.66 9.97 -8.15
N ARG A 134 1.93 10.75 -7.35
CA ARG A 134 2.51 11.55 -6.25
C ARG A 134 3.23 10.65 -5.24
N GLU A 135 2.55 9.61 -4.70
CA GLU A 135 3.13 8.69 -3.72
C GLU A 135 4.40 8.01 -4.25
N VAL A 136 4.35 7.49 -5.48
CA VAL A 136 5.52 6.87 -6.10
C VAL A 136 6.66 7.88 -6.26
N ASN A 137 6.35 9.13 -6.72
CA ASN A 137 7.35 10.18 -6.92
C ASN A 137 7.92 10.75 -5.61
N GLU A 138 7.23 10.66 -4.50
CA GLU A 138 7.76 11.02 -3.19
C GLU A 138 8.87 10.04 -2.76
N GLU A 139 8.68 8.74 -2.98
CA GLU A 139 9.61 7.71 -2.56
C GLU A 139 10.77 7.49 -3.54
N ILE A 140 10.49 7.50 -4.87
CA ILE A 140 11.48 7.22 -5.92
C ILE A 140 11.36 8.20 -7.10
N ASN A 141 12.45 8.34 -7.84
CA ASN A 141 12.46 9.01 -9.14
C ASN A 141 12.54 7.95 -10.25
N ILE A 142 11.58 7.96 -11.17
CA ILE A 142 11.58 7.11 -12.37
C ILE A 142 11.96 7.99 -13.57
N ASP A 143 13.19 7.82 -14.10
CA ASP A 143 13.71 8.59 -15.23
C ASP A 143 13.65 7.77 -16.53
N THR A 144 12.48 7.22 -16.82
CA THR A 144 12.19 6.47 -18.05
C THR A 144 10.69 6.43 -18.30
N ALA A 145 10.30 6.14 -19.54
CA ALA A 145 8.90 5.85 -19.85
C ALA A 145 8.44 4.56 -19.15
N PHE A 146 7.18 4.54 -18.72
CA PHE A 146 6.58 3.35 -18.11
C PHE A 146 5.09 3.23 -18.47
N GLU A 147 4.56 2.02 -18.35
CA GLU A 147 3.14 1.71 -18.43
C GLU A 147 2.65 1.37 -17.00
N ASP A 148 1.57 2.03 -16.53
CA ASP A 148 0.89 1.71 -15.27
C ASP A 148 -0.36 0.88 -15.53
N ARG A 149 -0.46 -0.28 -14.86
CA ARG A 149 -1.65 -1.14 -14.89
C ARG A 149 -2.06 -1.52 -13.47
N ILE A 150 -3.34 -1.39 -13.16
CA ILE A 150 -3.93 -2.01 -11.96
C ILE A 150 -4.16 -3.49 -12.26
N VAL A 151 -3.52 -4.37 -11.50
CA VAL A 151 -3.49 -5.82 -11.78
C VAL A 151 -4.22 -6.65 -10.74
N ALA A 152 -4.37 -6.16 -9.51
CA ALA A 152 -5.07 -6.86 -8.44
C ALA A 152 -5.46 -5.91 -7.30
N LEU A 153 -6.30 -6.43 -6.39
CA LEU A 153 -6.46 -5.88 -5.03
C LEU A 153 -5.76 -6.81 -4.04
N LEU A 154 -5.29 -6.27 -2.92
CA LEU A 154 -4.62 -6.99 -1.86
C LEU A 154 -5.29 -6.72 -0.51
N ASN A 155 -5.74 -7.78 0.17
CA ASN A 155 -6.26 -7.71 1.53
C ASN A 155 -5.54 -8.72 2.43
N ASP A 156 -5.14 -8.29 3.64
CA ASP A 156 -4.52 -9.15 4.64
C ASP A 156 -5.10 -8.88 6.03
N ASP A 157 -6.20 -9.52 6.36
CA ASP A 157 -6.85 -9.38 7.67
C ASP A 157 -6.15 -10.16 8.80
N THR A 158 -5.03 -10.83 8.51
CA THR A 158 -4.28 -11.60 9.53
C THR A 158 -3.47 -10.72 10.46
N THR A 159 -3.18 -9.49 10.04
CA THR A 159 -2.40 -8.51 10.82
C THR A 159 -3.27 -7.33 11.26
N GLU A 160 -2.88 -6.66 12.36
CA GLU A 160 -3.57 -5.44 12.82
C GLU A 160 -3.55 -4.34 11.75
N VAL A 161 -2.41 -4.15 11.09
CA VAL A 161 -2.26 -3.19 9.98
C VAL A 161 -3.17 -3.57 8.81
N GLY A 162 -3.12 -4.81 8.37
CA GLY A 162 -3.89 -5.26 7.22
C GLY A 162 -5.41 -5.18 7.42
N ARG A 163 -5.90 -5.30 8.67
CA ARG A 163 -7.35 -5.17 8.95
C ARG A 163 -7.91 -3.80 8.61
N VAL A 164 -7.10 -2.75 8.65
CA VAL A 164 -7.50 -1.37 8.36
C VAL A 164 -6.97 -0.85 7.03
N HIS A 165 -6.25 -1.68 6.25
CA HIS A 165 -5.71 -1.32 4.94
C HIS A 165 -6.22 -2.25 3.84
N LEU A 166 -6.35 -1.71 2.63
CA LEU A 166 -6.67 -2.46 1.40
C LEU A 166 -5.77 -1.93 0.27
N GLY A 167 -4.93 -2.81 -0.28
CA GLY A 167 -4.02 -2.46 -1.35
C GLY A 167 -4.68 -2.50 -2.73
N ILE A 168 -4.39 -1.50 -3.55
CA ILE A 168 -4.64 -1.55 -5.00
C ILE A 168 -3.27 -1.77 -5.65
N VAL A 169 -3.08 -2.97 -6.21
CA VAL A 169 -1.77 -3.38 -6.75
C VAL A 169 -1.61 -2.87 -8.17
N HIS A 170 -0.62 -2.02 -8.36
CA HIS A 170 -0.17 -1.52 -9.65
C HIS A 170 1.08 -2.25 -10.10
N VAL A 171 1.27 -2.38 -11.41
CA VAL A 171 2.55 -2.73 -12.04
C VAL A 171 2.98 -1.59 -12.93
N PHE A 172 4.09 -0.96 -12.57
CA PHE A 172 4.78 0.05 -13.39
C PHE A 172 5.85 -0.67 -14.21
N LYS A 173 5.55 -0.94 -15.48
CA LYS A 173 6.46 -1.61 -16.40
C LYS A 173 7.35 -0.59 -17.06
N LEU A 174 8.62 -0.56 -16.70
CA LEU A 174 9.61 0.40 -17.17
C LEU A 174 10.18 0.02 -18.53
N ALA A 175 10.48 1.04 -19.36
CA ALA A 175 11.24 0.88 -20.59
C ALA A 175 12.75 0.67 -20.34
N GLU A 176 13.30 1.28 -19.26
CA GLU A 176 14.69 1.17 -18.84
C GLU A 176 14.77 1.11 -17.30
N PRO A 177 15.79 0.48 -16.68
CA PRO A 177 15.88 0.34 -15.22
C PRO A 177 16.44 1.61 -14.54
N LYS A 178 15.95 2.78 -14.96
CA LYS A 178 16.37 4.10 -14.45
C LYS A 178 15.48 4.53 -13.29
N VAL A 179 15.82 4.05 -12.10
CA VAL A 179 15.12 4.38 -10.86
C VAL A 179 16.13 4.77 -9.80
N GLU A 180 15.86 5.88 -9.14
CA GLU A 180 16.66 6.38 -8.02
C GLU A 180 15.77 6.63 -6.80
N LYS A 181 16.29 6.34 -5.61
CA LYS A 181 15.58 6.67 -4.37
C LYS A 181 15.53 8.19 -4.15
N ARG A 182 14.39 8.70 -3.70
CA ARG A 182 14.24 10.07 -3.18
C ARG A 182 14.25 10.09 -1.66
N GLU A 183 13.53 9.16 -1.04
CA GLU A 183 13.44 9.11 0.40
C GLU A 183 14.62 8.39 1.07
N ALA A 184 15.04 8.93 2.23
CA ALA A 184 16.09 8.31 3.06
C ALA A 184 15.66 6.96 3.66
N MET A 185 14.35 6.68 3.66
CA MET A 185 13.77 5.45 4.18
C MET A 185 13.92 4.27 3.23
N ILE A 186 14.18 4.51 1.95
CA ILE A 186 14.52 3.47 0.98
C ILE A 186 16.02 3.23 1.01
N THR A 187 16.42 2.00 1.35
CA THR A 187 17.82 1.58 1.34
C THR A 187 18.03 0.36 0.46
N GLY A 188 19.16 0.31 -0.26
CA GLY A 188 19.51 -0.85 -1.09
C GLY A 188 18.57 -1.08 -2.26
N LEU A 189 18.00 -0.01 -2.86
CA LEU A 189 17.13 -0.12 -4.04
C LEU A 189 17.90 -0.77 -5.19
N THR A 190 17.36 -1.89 -5.70
CA THR A 190 17.95 -2.68 -6.79
C THR A 190 16.88 -3.49 -7.50
N PHE A 191 17.14 -3.93 -8.74
CA PHE A 191 16.26 -4.84 -9.46
C PHE A 191 16.70 -6.29 -9.26
N LEU A 192 15.81 -7.13 -8.73
CA LEU A 192 16.06 -8.54 -8.45
C LEU A 192 15.12 -9.43 -9.28
N ALA A 193 15.65 -10.54 -9.77
CA ALA A 193 14.87 -11.58 -10.42
C ALA A 193 14.05 -12.39 -9.39
N LYS A 194 12.97 -13.04 -9.83
CA LYS A 194 12.08 -13.84 -8.97
C LYS A 194 12.84 -14.79 -8.04
N LYS A 195 13.86 -15.50 -8.55
CA LYS A 195 14.67 -16.44 -7.75
C LYS A 195 15.40 -15.75 -6.58
N GLU A 196 15.89 -14.54 -6.79
CA GLU A 196 16.61 -13.77 -5.77
C GLU A 196 15.64 -13.20 -4.73
N LEU A 197 14.43 -12.82 -5.17
CA LEU A 197 13.34 -12.37 -4.29
C LEU A 197 12.83 -13.52 -3.41
N LEU A 198 12.62 -14.71 -3.99
CA LEU A 198 12.20 -15.90 -3.22
C LEU A 198 13.20 -16.28 -2.13
N ALA A 199 14.51 -16.12 -2.38
CA ALA A 199 15.55 -16.35 -1.36
C ALA A 199 15.47 -15.34 -0.18
N ARG A 200 14.79 -14.22 -0.32
CA ARG A 200 14.62 -13.16 0.70
C ARG A 200 13.22 -13.12 1.29
N ARG A 201 12.30 -13.97 0.81
CA ARG A 201 10.86 -13.91 1.12
C ARG A 201 10.58 -13.76 2.61
N GLU A 202 11.19 -14.56 3.46
CA GLU A 202 10.94 -14.57 4.92
C GLU A 202 11.36 -13.26 5.64
N THR A 203 12.20 -12.44 5.00
CA THR A 203 12.63 -11.15 5.52
C THR A 203 11.80 -9.97 4.98
N MET A 204 10.83 -10.25 4.09
CA MET A 204 9.97 -9.23 3.51
C MET A 204 8.75 -8.94 4.40
N GLU A 205 8.11 -7.80 4.15
CA GLU A 205 6.78 -7.49 4.67
C GLU A 205 5.71 -8.41 4.06
N THR A 206 4.58 -8.59 4.75
CA THR A 206 3.54 -9.56 4.36
C THR A 206 2.95 -9.28 2.98
N TRP A 207 2.69 -8.03 2.62
CA TRP A 207 2.16 -7.66 1.31
C TRP A 207 3.13 -8.03 0.17
N SER A 208 4.42 -7.79 0.38
CA SER A 208 5.46 -8.21 -0.56
C SER A 208 5.51 -9.73 -0.72
N GLN A 209 5.37 -10.49 0.38
CA GLN A 209 5.33 -11.96 0.33
C GLN A 209 4.11 -12.45 -0.47
N ILE A 210 2.92 -11.91 -0.21
CA ILE A 210 1.68 -12.25 -0.92
C ILE A 210 1.81 -11.96 -2.43
N CYS A 211 2.37 -10.80 -2.80
CA CYS A 211 2.61 -10.45 -4.21
C CYS A 211 3.65 -11.38 -4.84
N LEU A 212 4.74 -11.68 -4.14
CA LEU A 212 5.80 -12.56 -4.64
C LEU A 212 5.30 -13.99 -4.92
N ASP A 213 4.43 -14.53 -4.05
CA ASP A 213 3.84 -15.86 -4.21
C ASP A 213 2.97 -15.97 -5.50
N SER A 214 2.48 -14.85 -6.01
CA SER A 214 1.65 -14.79 -7.23
C SER A 214 2.30 -13.96 -8.35
N LEU A 215 3.61 -13.77 -8.32
CA LEU A 215 4.33 -12.83 -9.18
C LEU A 215 4.10 -13.07 -10.68
N ASP A 216 4.12 -14.31 -11.13
CA ASP A 216 3.93 -14.63 -12.56
C ASP A 216 2.57 -14.16 -13.07
N ARG A 217 1.54 -14.20 -12.22
CA ARG A 217 0.20 -13.74 -12.57
C ARG A 217 0.08 -12.21 -12.54
N LEU A 218 0.84 -11.55 -11.66
CA LEU A 218 0.85 -10.08 -11.56
C LEU A 218 1.55 -9.43 -12.74
N LEU A 219 2.55 -10.12 -13.35
CA LEU A 219 3.36 -9.58 -14.46
C LEU A 219 2.83 -9.96 -15.84
N LEU A 220 1.75 -10.75 -15.94
CA LEU A 220 1.06 -11.03 -17.23
C LEU A 220 0.34 -9.80 -17.75
#